data_7effef4770a7b6ea6e2d8130e53a7821
#
_entry.id   7effef4770a7b6ea6e2d8130e53a7821
#
_cell.length_a   1.000
_cell.length_b   1.000
_cell.length_c   1.000
_cell.angle_alpha   90.00
_cell.angle_beta   90.00
_cell.angle_gamma   90.00
#
_symmetry.space_group_name_H-M   'P 1'
#
loop_
_entity.id
_entity.type
_entity.pdbx_description
1 polymer ?
#
loop_
_entity_poly.entity_id
_entity_poly.type
_entity_poly.pdbx_seq_one_letter_code
_entity_poly.pdbx_strand_id
1 'polypeptide(L)'
;MNRALFLGSIALAFAAGCGATRLLPQAAIAADTMMTAQVLHVPNLSGDALGPASGTGFRSKTFVMADGMTLAVQAGNVPKHMHPDANEIQYILEGTGTIWLGEKEVSVKPGDLVVIPKGTAHGGTKPDAGSAPIKAIALKTPPQAAEGGTKMLP
;
A
#
# COMPACT_ATOMS: atom_id res chain seq x y z
N MET A 1 -82.65 -22.01 0.55
CA MET A 1 -82.13 -20.72 1.00
C MET A 1 -80.64 -20.89 1.14
N ASN A 2 -79.87 -20.67 0.08
CA ASN A 2 -78.35 -20.78 0.08
C ASN A 2 -77.75 -19.42 -0.29
N ARG A 3 -77.09 -18.81 0.67
CA ARG A 3 -76.33 -17.57 0.45
C ARG A 3 -74.92 -17.97 -0.02
N ALA A 4 -74.64 -17.68 -1.28
CA ALA A 4 -73.28 -17.77 -1.80
C ALA A 4 -72.50 -16.50 -1.41
N LEU A 5 -71.35 -16.66 -0.69
CA LEU A 5 -70.37 -15.64 -0.37
C LEU A 5 -69.35 -15.57 -1.51
N PHE A 6 -69.40 -14.44 -2.22
CA PHE A 6 -68.27 -14.11 -3.17
C PHE A 6 -67.07 -13.58 -2.41
N LEU A 7 -66.00 -14.36 -2.41
CA LEU A 7 -64.67 -13.90 -1.97
C LEU A 7 -63.94 -13.33 -3.19
N GLY A 8 -63.85 -12.01 -3.25
CA GLY A 8 -63.02 -11.32 -4.23
C GLY A 8 -61.53 -11.43 -3.87
N SER A 9 -60.80 -12.10 -4.71
CA SER A 9 -59.33 -12.15 -4.60
C SER A 9 -58.73 -10.89 -5.18
N ILE A 10 -58.13 -10.04 -4.31
CA ILE A 10 -57.31 -8.92 -4.73
C ILE A 10 -55.92 -9.46 -4.98
N ALA A 11 -55.50 -9.58 -6.24
CA ALA A 11 -54.14 -9.87 -6.62
C ALA A 11 -53.32 -8.60 -6.50
N LEU A 12 -52.48 -8.51 -5.47
CA LEU A 12 -51.44 -7.48 -5.36
C LEU A 12 -50.24 -7.88 -6.24
N ALA A 13 -50.10 -7.21 -7.38
CA ALA A 13 -48.91 -7.34 -8.21
C ALA A 13 -47.74 -6.57 -7.53
N PHE A 14 -46.85 -7.28 -6.89
CA PHE A 14 -45.55 -6.73 -6.47
C PHE A 14 -44.63 -6.65 -7.72
N ALA A 15 -44.45 -5.44 -8.25
CA ALA A 15 -43.39 -5.19 -9.20
C ALA A 15 -42.06 -5.25 -8.47
N ALA A 16 -41.36 -6.38 -8.61
CA ALA A 16 -39.99 -6.51 -8.15
C ALA A 16 -39.09 -5.62 -9.02
N GLY A 17 -38.84 -4.41 -8.55
CA GLY A 17 -37.77 -3.57 -9.07
C GLY A 17 -36.41 -4.21 -8.75
N CYS A 18 -35.85 -4.96 -9.69
CA CYS A 18 -34.44 -5.36 -9.63
C CYS A 18 -33.54 -4.12 -9.78
N GLY A 19 -33.33 -3.40 -8.69
CA GLY A 19 -32.23 -2.47 -8.56
C GLY A 19 -30.95 -3.27 -8.52
N ALA A 20 -30.25 -3.39 -9.66
CA ALA A 20 -28.90 -3.90 -9.70
C ALA A 20 -28.00 -2.91 -8.96
N THR A 21 -27.87 -3.07 -7.65
CA THR A 21 -26.80 -2.46 -6.89
C THR A 21 -25.50 -3.06 -7.44
N ARG A 22 -24.80 -2.31 -8.29
CA ARG A 22 -23.42 -2.61 -8.62
C ARG A 22 -22.63 -2.54 -7.32
N LEU A 23 -22.39 -3.70 -6.71
CA LEU A 23 -21.34 -3.84 -5.70
C LEU A 23 -20.04 -3.49 -6.41
N LEU A 24 -19.54 -2.29 -6.17
CA LEU A 24 -18.17 -1.95 -6.53
C LEU A 24 -17.30 -2.99 -5.82
N PRO A 25 -16.33 -3.61 -6.51
CA PRO A 25 -15.41 -4.53 -5.85
C PRO A 25 -14.72 -3.74 -4.75
N GLN A 26 -15.02 -4.09 -3.50
CA GLN A 26 -14.29 -3.59 -2.36
C GLN A 26 -12.88 -4.15 -2.53
N ALA A 27 -11.90 -3.26 -2.79
CA ALA A 27 -10.50 -3.67 -2.87
C ALA A 27 -10.20 -4.54 -1.65
N ALA A 28 -9.78 -5.76 -1.90
CA ALA A 28 -9.44 -6.69 -0.83
C ALA A 28 -8.28 -6.06 -0.03
N ILE A 29 -8.60 -5.42 1.08
CA ILE A 29 -7.60 -5.04 2.08
C ILE A 29 -7.03 -6.38 2.54
N ALA A 30 -5.73 -6.58 2.34
CA ALA A 30 -5.06 -7.77 2.85
C ALA A 30 -5.44 -7.92 4.33
N ALA A 31 -5.82 -9.15 4.72
CA ALA A 31 -6.33 -9.42 6.07
C ALA A 31 -5.38 -8.82 7.12
N ASP A 32 -5.93 -7.97 7.97
CA ASP A 32 -5.19 -7.38 9.09
C ASP A 32 -4.74 -8.53 9.99
N THR A 33 -3.41 -8.76 10.08
CA THR A 33 -2.85 -9.78 10.93
C THR A 33 -2.53 -9.17 12.28
N MET A 34 -2.81 -9.88 13.38
CA MET A 34 -2.47 -9.39 14.71
C MET A 34 -0.96 -9.15 14.82
N MET A 35 -0.58 -8.01 15.36
CA MET A 35 0.82 -7.69 15.61
C MET A 35 1.41 -8.68 16.62
N THR A 36 2.55 -9.26 16.28
CA THR A 36 3.24 -10.22 17.15
C THR A 36 4.51 -9.58 17.70
N ALA A 37 4.76 -9.74 19.00
CA ALA A 37 5.99 -9.26 19.63
C ALA A 37 7.21 -9.99 19.02
N GLN A 38 8.14 -9.23 18.42
CA GLN A 38 9.33 -9.77 17.78
C GLN A 38 10.46 -8.74 17.72
N VAL A 39 11.68 -9.22 17.54
CA VAL A 39 12.86 -8.39 17.26
C VAL A 39 13.32 -8.67 15.85
N LEU A 40 13.43 -7.63 15.03
CA LEU A 40 13.95 -7.71 13.67
C LEU A 40 15.36 -7.12 13.63
N HIS A 41 16.36 -7.92 13.28
CA HIS A 41 17.73 -7.46 13.09
C HIS A 41 17.88 -6.87 11.68
N VAL A 42 17.39 -5.66 11.49
CA VAL A 42 17.24 -5.00 10.18
C VAL A 42 18.59 -4.83 9.43
N PRO A 43 19.75 -4.57 10.07
CA PRO A 43 21.03 -4.52 9.36
C PRO A 43 21.35 -5.79 8.57
N ASN A 44 20.92 -6.95 9.07
CA ASN A 44 21.16 -8.24 8.43
C ASN A 44 20.19 -8.55 7.28
N LEU A 45 19.15 -7.73 7.09
CA LEU A 45 18.16 -7.91 6.03
C LEU A 45 18.67 -7.28 4.73
N SER A 46 19.27 -8.09 3.87
CA SER A 46 19.77 -7.67 2.56
C SER A 46 19.52 -8.74 1.51
N GLY A 47 19.66 -8.39 0.24
CA GLY A 47 19.55 -9.33 -0.87
C GLY A 47 18.27 -10.17 -0.78
N ASP A 48 18.41 -11.49 -0.87
CA ASP A 48 17.25 -12.42 -0.92
C ASP A 48 16.42 -12.47 0.38
N ALA A 49 16.97 -12.01 1.51
CA ALA A 49 16.19 -11.86 2.74
C ALA A 49 15.04 -10.85 2.62
N LEU A 50 15.13 -9.92 1.67
CA LEU A 50 14.08 -8.95 1.33
C LEU A 50 13.16 -9.42 0.19
N GLY A 51 13.34 -10.65 -0.30
CA GLY A 51 12.56 -11.19 -1.41
C GLY A 51 13.20 -10.93 -2.79
N PRO A 52 12.52 -11.33 -3.88
CA PRO A 52 13.03 -11.19 -5.23
C PRO A 52 13.20 -9.72 -5.62
N ALA A 53 14.22 -9.44 -6.42
CA ALA A 53 14.42 -8.11 -6.98
C ALA A 53 13.42 -7.86 -8.11
N SER A 54 12.91 -6.62 -8.19
CA SER A 54 12.22 -6.13 -9.40
C SER A 54 13.21 -5.92 -10.55
N GLY A 55 12.72 -5.60 -11.75
CA GLY A 55 13.55 -5.26 -12.90
C GLY A 55 14.47 -4.05 -12.68
N THR A 56 14.21 -3.20 -11.69
CA THR A 56 15.05 -2.06 -11.29
C THR A 56 16.04 -2.41 -10.18
N GLY A 57 16.03 -3.63 -9.68
CA GLY A 57 16.85 -4.03 -8.52
C GLY A 57 16.23 -3.68 -7.17
N PHE A 58 15.01 -3.15 -7.15
CA PHE A 58 14.28 -2.88 -5.90
C PHE A 58 13.80 -4.17 -5.24
N ARG A 59 13.98 -4.25 -3.92
CA ARG A 59 13.51 -5.35 -3.06
C ARG A 59 12.72 -4.78 -1.90
N SER A 60 11.67 -5.48 -1.48
CA SER A 60 10.85 -5.07 -0.35
C SER A 60 10.24 -6.28 0.34
N LYS A 61 10.26 -6.28 1.67
CA LYS A 61 9.59 -7.28 2.48
C LYS A 61 8.80 -6.62 3.59
N THR A 62 7.50 -6.90 3.61
CA THR A 62 6.59 -6.48 4.68
C THR A 62 6.73 -7.41 5.87
N PHE A 63 6.94 -6.86 7.05
CA PHE A 63 7.09 -7.58 8.32
C PHE A 63 5.89 -7.42 9.24
N VAL A 64 5.18 -6.31 9.12
CA VAL A 64 3.97 -6.03 9.90
C VAL A 64 2.89 -5.53 8.94
N MET A 65 1.70 -6.07 9.11
CA MET A 65 0.46 -5.59 8.48
C MET A 65 -0.63 -5.77 9.51
N ALA A 66 -0.85 -4.76 10.34
CA ALA A 66 -1.79 -4.80 11.45
C ALA A 66 -2.18 -3.37 11.85
N ASP A 67 -3.30 -3.23 12.55
CA ASP A 67 -3.77 -1.98 13.16
C ASP A 67 -3.79 -0.79 12.19
N GLY A 68 -4.17 -1.03 10.94
CA GLY A 68 -4.27 0.00 9.92
C GLY A 68 -2.92 0.53 9.40
N MET A 69 -1.85 -0.26 9.52
CA MET A 69 -0.53 0.10 9.00
C MET A 69 0.21 -1.07 8.39
N THR A 70 1.20 -0.77 7.56
CA THR A 70 2.24 -1.73 7.13
C THR A 70 3.61 -1.21 7.51
N LEU A 71 4.51 -2.13 7.89
CA LEU A 71 5.92 -1.86 8.07
C LEU A 71 6.73 -2.82 7.20
N ALA A 72 7.57 -2.25 6.34
CA ALA A 72 8.43 -2.99 5.42
C ALA A 72 9.87 -2.53 5.55
N VAL A 73 10.80 -3.38 5.14
CA VAL A 73 12.19 -3.00 4.82
C VAL A 73 12.33 -3.05 3.31
N GLN A 74 12.88 -1.98 2.75
CA GLN A 74 13.06 -1.78 1.31
C GLN A 74 14.52 -1.50 1.02
N ALA A 75 15.03 -1.96 -0.13
CA ALA A 75 16.38 -1.64 -0.59
C ALA A 75 16.45 -1.60 -2.11
N GLY A 76 17.31 -0.75 -2.66
CA GLY A 76 17.62 -0.66 -4.08
C GLY A 76 16.94 0.50 -4.80
N ASN A 77 16.83 0.39 -6.13
CA ASN A 77 16.33 1.46 -6.97
C ASN A 77 14.81 1.48 -7.01
N VAL A 78 14.20 2.30 -6.18
CA VAL A 78 12.75 2.50 -6.15
C VAL A 78 12.36 3.40 -7.33
N PRO A 79 11.53 2.94 -8.28
CA PRO A 79 11.03 3.81 -9.35
C PRO A 79 10.19 4.97 -8.77
N LYS A 80 10.13 6.09 -9.52
CA LYS A 80 9.29 7.22 -9.12
C LYS A 80 7.81 6.83 -9.16
N HIS A 81 7.10 7.09 -8.09
CA HIS A 81 5.69 6.71 -7.93
C HIS A 81 4.99 7.59 -6.89
N MET A 82 3.70 7.33 -6.65
CA MET A 82 2.95 7.87 -5.52
C MET A 82 2.00 6.82 -4.97
N HIS A 83 1.61 6.99 -3.71
CA HIS A 83 0.50 6.27 -3.08
C HIS A 83 -0.71 7.20 -2.98
N PRO A 84 -1.80 6.98 -3.76
CA PRO A 84 -2.95 7.89 -3.76
C PRO A 84 -3.62 8.01 -2.39
N ASP A 85 -3.68 6.92 -1.64
CA ASP A 85 -4.50 6.80 -0.43
C ASP A 85 -3.70 6.52 0.86
N ALA A 86 -2.38 6.30 0.76
CA ALA A 86 -1.53 6.00 1.90
C ALA A 86 -0.48 7.10 2.14
N ASN A 87 -0.33 7.51 3.40
CA ASN A 87 0.86 8.24 3.84
C ASN A 87 2.00 7.26 4.02
N GLU A 88 3.23 7.70 3.80
CA GLU A 88 4.41 6.90 4.02
C GLU A 88 5.44 7.66 4.85
N ILE A 89 6.11 6.95 5.77
CA ILE A 89 7.27 7.46 6.50
C ILE A 89 8.41 6.50 6.23
N GLN A 90 9.56 7.03 5.82
CA GLN A 90 10.77 6.25 5.60
C GLN A 90 11.86 6.70 6.57
N TYR A 91 12.53 5.74 7.20
CA TYR A 91 13.76 5.97 7.94
C TYR A 91 14.92 5.34 7.18
N ILE A 92 15.86 6.17 6.75
CA ILE A 92 17.00 5.73 5.94
C ILE A 92 18.02 5.02 6.83
N LEU A 93 18.35 3.78 6.50
CA LEU A 93 19.26 2.92 7.25
C LEU A 93 20.65 2.89 6.64
N GLU A 94 20.74 2.80 5.31
CA GLU A 94 21.98 2.60 4.56
C GLU A 94 21.91 3.36 3.23
N GLY A 95 23.07 3.64 2.67
CA GLY A 95 23.20 4.31 1.39
C GLY A 95 23.04 5.82 1.46
N THR A 96 23.70 6.53 0.55
CA THR A 96 23.54 7.97 0.31
C THR A 96 23.15 8.18 -1.14
N GLY A 97 22.48 9.29 -1.42
CA GLY A 97 22.04 9.61 -2.77
C GLY A 97 20.90 10.60 -2.78
N THR A 98 20.14 10.61 -3.86
CA THR A 98 18.95 11.44 -3.99
C THR A 98 17.70 10.60 -4.16
N ILE A 99 16.57 11.14 -3.70
CA ILE A 99 15.23 10.64 -3.97
C ILE A 99 14.37 11.78 -4.49
N TRP A 100 13.37 11.43 -5.30
CA TRP A 100 12.32 12.37 -5.66
C TRP A 100 11.36 12.54 -4.48
N LEU A 101 11.01 13.78 -4.13
CA LEU A 101 10.05 14.11 -3.08
C LEU A 101 9.21 15.33 -3.47
N GLY A 102 7.95 15.11 -3.81
CA GLY A 102 7.06 16.13 -4.38
C GLY A 102 7.52 16.54 -5.78
N GLU A 103 8.00 17.79 -5.92
CA GLU A 103 8.40 18.36 -7.20
C GLU A 103 9.92 18.45 -7.39
N LYS A 104 10.71 17.93 -6.46
CA LYS A 104 12.17 18.06 -6.49
C LYS A 104 12.89 16.79 -6.04
N GLU A 105 14.14 16.66 -6.44
CA GLU A 105 15.07 15.72 -5.85
C GLU A 105 15.65 16.28 -4.55
N VAL A 106 15.78 15.42 -3.55
CA VAL A 106 16.37 15.75 -2.25
C VAL A 106 17.44 14.72 -1.90
N SER A 107 18.53 15.17 -1.31
CA SER A 107 19.57 14.26 -0.82
C SER A 107 19.11 13.57 0.46
N VAL A 108 19.48 12.29 0.59
CA VAL A 108 19.21 11.47 1.77
C VAL A 108 20.44 10.69 2.18
N LYS A 109 20.56 10.42 3.47
CA LYS A 109 21.63 9.66 4.11
C LYS A 109 21.10 8.87 5.31
N PRO A 110 21.85 7.91 5.82
CA PRO A 110 21.47 7.19 7.04
C PRO A 110 21.14 8.14 8.21
N GLY A 111 20.03 7.85 8.88
CA GLY A 111 19.49 8.66 9.97
C GLY A 111 18.40 9.66 9.54
N ASP A 112 18.22 9.90 8.26
CA ASP A 112 17.17 10.79 7.78
C ASP A 112 15.78 10.15 7.90
N LEU A 113 14.79 10.95 8.31
CA LEU A 113 13.37 10.60 8.31
C LEU A 113 12.67 11.35 7.19
N VAL A 114 12.10 10.62 6.25
CA VAL A 114 11.35 11.17 5.12
C VAL A 114 9.87 11.02 5.37
N VAL A 115 9.13 12.13 5.39
CA VAL A 115 7.68 12.13 5.57
C VAL A 115 7.01 12.39 4.23
N ILE A 116 6.18 11.47 3.79
CA ILE A 116 5.57 11.43 2.45
C ILE A 116 4.05 11.37 2.61
N PRO A 117 3.35 12.52 2.53
CA PRO A 117 1.89 12.52 2.52
C PRO A 117 1.34 11.76 1.31
N LYS A 118 0.15 11.19 1.46
CA LYS A 118 -0.58 10.56 0.35
C LYS A 118 -0.65 11.46 -0.87
N GLY A 119 -0.56 10.88 -2.06
CA GLY A 119 -0.55 11.61 -3.33
C GLY A 119 0.77 12.32 -3.66
N THR A 120 1.77 12.29 -2.77
CA THR A 120 3.07 12.91 -3.02
C THR A 120 3.93 12.00 -3.91
N ALA A 121 4.46 12.52 -5.00
CA ALA A 121 5.44 11.83 -5.85
C ALA A 121 6.72 11.57 -5.05
N HIS A 122 7.25 10.33 -5.09
CA HIS A 122 8.47 9.97 -4.39
C HIS A 122 9.16 8.75 -5.02
N GLY A 123 10.28 8.34 -4.48
CA GLY A 123 11.13 7.30 -5.09
C GLY A 123 12.11 7.89 -6.09
N GLY A 124 12.26 7.28 -7.27
CA GLY A 124 13.25 7.73 -8.25
C GLY A 124 14.66 7.76 -7.67
N THR A 125 14.98 6.76 -6.82
CA THR A 125 16.25 6.71 -6.07
C THR A 125 17.47 6.66 -6.98
N LYS A 126 18.45 7.50 -6.69
CA LYS A 126 19.76 7.57 -7.37
C LYS A 126 20.85 7.51 -6.30
N PRO A 127 21.44 6.34 -6.04
CA PRO A 127 22.56 6.23 -5.10
C PRO A 127 23.77 7.03 -5.60
N ASP A 128 24.52 7.61 -4.66
CA ASP A 128 25.79 8.24 -4.97
C ASP A 128 26.82 7.21 -5.47
N ALA A 129 27.77 7.66 -6.27
CA ALA A 129 28.82 6.80 -6.78
C ALA A 129 29.62 6.15 -5.62
N GLY A 130 29.71 4.84 -5.63
CA GLY A 130 30.39 4.07 -4.58
C GLY A 130 29.59 3.87 -3.29
N SER A 131 28.38 4.42 -3.20
CA SER A 131 27.48 4.16 -2.06
C SER A 131 26.84 2.78 -2.16
N ALA A 132 26.48 2.21 -1.01
CA ALA A 132 25.53 1.09 -0.96
C ALA A 132 24.16 1.54 -1.50
N PRO A 133 23.33 0.61 -1.99
CA PRO A 133 21.95 0.91 -2.32
C PRO A 133 21.22 1.54 -1.13
N ILE A 134 20.34 2.51 -1.41
CA ILE A 134 19.51 3.12 -0.35
C ILE A 134 18.60 2.05 0.22
N LYS A 135 18.67 1.90 1.56
CA LYS A 135 17.85 0.97 2.33
C LYS A 135 17.08 1.73 3.39
N ALA A 136 15.80 1.43 3.52
CA ALA A 136 14.92 2.14 4.44
C ALA A 136 13.95 1.19 5.13
N ILE A 137 13.53 1.57 6.35
CA ILE A 137 12.26 1.12 6.92
C ILE A 137 11.17 2.02 6.35
N ALA A 138 10.11 1.41 5.83
CA ALA A 138 8.95 2.12 5.29
C ALA A 138 7.69 1.74 6.07
N LEU A 139 7.03 2.73 6.64
CA LEU A 139 5.75 2.60 7.30
C LEU A 139 4.69 3.29 6.46
N LYS A 140 3.58 2.57 6.15
CA LYS A 140 2.44 3.14 5.42
C LYS A 140 1.17 3.07 6.26
N THR A 141 0.38 4.13 6.23
CA THR A 141 -0.91 4.22 6.92
C THR A 141 -1.90 5.10 6.13
N PRO A 142 -3.11 4.59 5.81
CA PRO A 142 -3.51 3.19 5.91
C PRO A 142 -2.61 2.25 5.09
N PRO A 143 -2.77 0.93 5.22
CA PRO A 143 -2.06 -0.02 4.38
C PRO A 143 -2.29 0.29 2.90
N GLN A 144 -1.23 0.21 2.12
CA GLN A 144 -1.33 0.35 0.68
C GLN A 144 -2.21 -0.75 0.10
N ALA A 145 -3.20 -0.39 -0.71
CA ALA A 145 -4.03 -1.36 -1.41
C ALA A 145 -3.17 -2.22 -2.37
N ALA A 146 -3.51 -3.50 -2.49
CA ALA A 146 -2.81 -4.42 -3.39
C ALA A 146 -2.97 -4.01 -4.87
N GLU A 147 -4.16 -3.52 -5.23
CA GLU A 147 -4.47 -3.00 -6.56
C GLU A 147 -4.68 -1.48 -6.48
N GLY A 148 -4.05 -0.75 -7.38
CA GLY A 148 -4.15 0.72 -7.42
C GLY A 148 -3.45 1.47 -6.30
N GLY A 149 -2.89 0.79 -5.30
CA GLY A 149 -2.22 1.42 -4.16
C GLY A 149 -0.88 2.07 -4.50
N THR A 150 -0.36 1.82 -5.70
CA THR A 150 0.82 2.51 -6.26
C THR A 150 0.51 2.99 -7.66
N LYS A 151 0.75 4.27 -7.92
CA LYS A 151 0.70 4.86 -9.26
C LYS A 151 2.12 5.19 -9.70
N MET A 152 2.61 4.51 -10.74
CA MET A 152 3.92 4.79 -11.33
C MET A 152 3.90 6.14 -12.04
N LEU A 153 5.02 6.85 -11.96
CA LEU A 153 5.22 8.16 -12.56
C LEU A 153 6.42 8.13 -13.51
N PRO A 154 6.42 8.99 -14.55
CA PRO A 154 7.54 9.11 -15.47
C PRO A 154 8.80 9.68 -14.78
#